data_b421b39bda5f4f320b8ec4920984e84e
#
_entry.id   b421b39bda5f4f320b8ec4920984e84e
#
_cell.length_a   1.000
_cell.length_b   1.000
_cell.length_c   1.000
_cell.angle_alpha   90.00
_cell.angle_beta   90.00
_cell.angle_gamma   90.00
#
_symmetry.space_group_name_H-M   'P 1'
#
loop_
_entity.id
_entity.type
_entity.pdbx_description
1 polymer ?
#
loop_
_entity_poly.entity_id
_entity_poly.type
_entity_poly.pdbx_seq_one_letter_code
_entity_poly.pdbx_strand_id
1 'polypeptide(L)'
;SIRKAHGLTTIDHKVAIYSYYFHRLLQRASDITIAYNNTTDNGHTGEMSRFMLQLMVDGTHSISHCNLLAQNLCAPLTSRAINKDESIMSVLDSMNSISPSAINRYIRCPLSFFYQQVAHIKEPDSEDDTVDNRMFGNIFHKSAQIIYEDIADRNGTVEKTSLQKYIGKEDLLESVVDRAFNEELFKMPEGATRTRYYNGLQIINRKVIMEYLRQLLRIDQRLAPFSILGLEKAVYSDIVFATEDGKQHRKSVGGIIDRLDIVTDEASGRQTIR
;
A
#
# COMPACT_ATOMS: atom_id res chain seq x y z
N SER A 1 13.43 29.41 20.56
CA SER A 1 12.10 29.10 19.96
C SER A 1 11.07 30.08 20.53
N ILE A 2 10.08 30.41 19.74
CA ILE A 2 8.96 31.31 20.12
C ILE A 2 8.28 30.84 21.41
N ARG A 3 8.10 29.53 21.59
CA ARG A 3 7.54 28.97 22.83
C ARG A 3 8.33 29.35 24.06
N LYS A 4 9.66 29.27 24.00
CA LYS A 4 10.53 29.63 25.14
C LYS A 4 10.44 31.12 25.44
N ALA A 5 10.38 31.98 24.42
CA ALA A 5 10.26 33.43 24.58
C ALA A 5 8.93 33.88 25.22
N HIS A 6 7.87 33.09 25.03
CA HIS A 6 6.54 33.38 25.59
C HIS A 6 6.16 32.50 26.79
N GLY A 7 7.12 31.81 27.42
CA GLY A 7 6.87 31.00 28.62
C GLY A 7 6.00 29.78 28.41
N LEU A 8 5.80 29.35 27.15
CA LEU A 8 5.02 28.16 26.82
C LEU A 8 5.85 26.88 27.01
N THR A 9 5.18 25.79 27.40
CA THR A 9 5.83 24.50 27.59
C THR A 9 6.54 24.03 26.33
N THR A 10 7.84 23.75 26.44
CA THR A 10 8.66 23.14 25.40
C THR A 10 8.54 21.62 25.47
N ILE A 11 9.09 20.92 24.48
CA ILE A 11 9.14 19.45 24.46
C ILE A 11 9.86 18.91 25.70
N ASP A 12 10.98 19.58 26.12
CA ASP A 12 11.75 19.17 27.29
C ASP A 12 10.93 19.29 28.57
N HIS A 13 10.16 20.36 28.72
CA HIS A 13 9.25 20.53 29.86
C HIS A 13 8.14 19.45 29.87
N LYS A 14 7.59 19.09 28.70
CA LYS A 14 6.60 18.00 28.62
C LYS A 14 7.19 16.69 29.09
N VAL A 15 8.39 16.39 28.64
CA VAL A 15 9.11 15.18 29.05
C VAL A 15 9.32 15.12 30.56
N ALA A 16 9.75 16.22 31.18
CA ALA A 16 9.92 16.31 32.63
C ALA A 16 8.59 16.15 33.39
N ILE A 17 7.50 16.71 32.85
CA ILE A 17 6.15 16.56 33.41
C ILE A 17 5.70 15.12 33.37
N TYR A 18 5.86 14.44 32.21
CA TYR A 18 5.49 13.03 32.09
C TYR A 18 6.33 12.11 32.97
N SER A 19 7.63 12.40 33.12
CA SER A 19 8.49 11.70 34.06
C SER A 19 7.99 11.83 35.47
N TYR A 20 7.66 13.07 35.87
CA TYR A 20 7.11 13.37 37.21
C TYR A 20 5.80 12.58 37.43
N TYR A 21 4.87 12.60 36.47
CA TYR A 21 3.61 11.88 36.62
C TYR A 21 3.81 10.37 36.69
N PHE A 22 4.71 9.81 35.89
CA PHE A 22 5.04 8.40 35.93
C PHE A 22 5.56 7.98 37.31
N HIS A 23 6.58 8.64 37.82
CA HIS A 23 7.16 8.33 39.16
C HIS A 23 6.15 8.61 40.28
N ARG A 24 5.36 9.66 40.15
CA ARG A 24 4.32 10.01 41.14
C ARG A 24 3.23 8.95 41.21
N LEU A 25 2.85 8.36 40.07
CA LEU A 25 1.88 7.28 40.02
C LEU A 25 2.36 6.02 40.77
N LEU A 26 3.66 5.72 40.67
CA LEU A 26 4.25 4.54 41.29
C LEU A 26 4.49 4.67 42.79
N GLN A 27 4.64 5.91 43.29
CA GLN A 27 5.21 6.24 44.61
C GLN A 27 4.47 5.63 45.80
N ARG A 28 3.16 5.34 45.69
CA ARG A 28 2.33 4.84 46.81
C ARG A 28 1.80 3.42 46.56
N ALA A 29 2.19 2.77 45.47
CA ALA A 29 1.75 1.45 45.16
C ALA A 29 2.66 0.41 45.83
N SER A 30 2.06 -0.64 46.39
CA SER A 30 2.78 -1.80 46.94
C SER A 30 3.18 -2.78 45.83
N ASP A 31 2.31 -2.95 44.86
CA ASP A 31 2.52 -3.85 43.73
C ASP A 31 2.27 -3.11 42.42
N ILE A 32 3.23 -3.20 41.52
CA ILE A 32 3.20 -2.46 40.27
C ILE A 32 3.43 -3.46 39.12
N THR A 33 2.48 -3.48 38.18
CA THR A 33 2.63 -4.21 36.93
C THR A 33 2.58 -3.24 35.78
N ILE A 34 3.62 -3.24 34.95
CA ILE A 34 3.69 -2.40 33.74
C ILE A 34 3.74 -3.32 32.53
N ALA A 35 2.76 -3.17 31.64
CA ALA A 35 2.69 -3.91 30.39
C ALA A 35 3.05 -2.98 29.22
N TYR A 36 3.79 -3.51 28.27
CA TYR A 36 4.08 -2.83 27.01
C TYR A 36 4.10 -3.84 25.85
N ASN A 37 3.84 -3.37 24.64
CA ASN A 37 3.92 -4.19 23.46
C ASN A 37 5.34 -4.12 22.87
N ASN A 38 5.96 -5.28 22.61
CA ASN A 38 7.28 -5.39 21.98
C ASN A 38 7.22 -6.00 20.57
N THR A 39 6.01 -6.17 20.03
CA THR A 39 5.85 -6.69 18.66
C THR A 39 5.92 -5.56 17.64
N THR A 40 6.37 -5.92 16.44
CA THR A 40 6.33 -5.01 15.30
C THR A 40 5.00 -5.21 14.56
N ASP A 41 4.19 -4.17 14.50
CA ASP A 41 2.94 -4.16 13.76
C ASP A 41 2.88 -2.93 12.84
N ASN A 42 2.49 -3.13 11.58
CA ASN A 42 2.36 -2.08 10.55
C ASN A 42 3.55 -1.11 10.44
N GLY A 43 4.77 -1.62 10.64
CA GLY A 43 6.00 -0.83 10.57
C GLY A 43 6.30 -0.01 11.83
N HIS A 44 5.51 -0.15 12.89
CA HIS A 44 5.79 0.40 14.21
C HIS A 44 6.35 -0.69 15.10
N THR A 45 7.57 -0.49 15.58
CA THR A 45 8.18 -1.36 16.59
C THR A 45 7.75 -0.89 17.96
N GLY A 46 7.11 -1.77 18.72
CA GLY A 46 6.81 -1.50 20.12
C GLY A 46 8.11 -1.48 20.93
N GLU A 47 8.35 -0.42 21.66
CA GLU A 47 9.54 -0.25 22.46
C GLU A 47 9.18 -0.02 23.93
N MET A 48 10.07 -0.44 24.81
CA MET A 48 9.97 -0.17 26.23
C MET A 48 10.11 1.36 26.46
N SER A 49 9.20 1.93 27.26
CA SER A 49 9.31 3.32 27.65
C SER A 49 10.64 3.59 28.36
N ARG A 50 11.27 4.73 28.04
CA ARG A 50 12.49 5.18 28.70
C ARG A 50 12.35 5.31 30.23
N PHE A 51 11.15 5.57 30.75
CA PHE A 51 10.90 5.64 32.18
C PHE A 51 11.00 4.26 32.84
N MET A 52 10.57 3.20 32.13
CA MET A 52 10.78 1.82 32.58
C MET A 52 12.26 1.45 32.57
N LEU A 53 12.98 1.85 31.50
CA LEU A 53 14.43 1.64 31.43
C LEU A 53 15.16 2.34 32.59
N GLN A 54 14.74 3.56 32.97
CA GLN A 54 15.28 4.28 34.12
C GLN A 54 15.08 3.50 35.41
N LEU A 55 13.88 2.96 35.68
CA LEU A 55 13.62 2.13 36.85
C LEU A 55 14.51 0.88 36.92
N MET A 56 14.79 0.28 35.75
CA MET A 56 15.67 -0.89 35.68
C MET A 56 17.13 -0.53 35.97
N VAL A 57 17.59 0.62 35.49
CA VAL A 57 18.97 1.09 35.69
C VAL A 57 19.21 1.58 37.12
N ASP A 58 18.21 2.20 37.74
CA ASP A 58 18.32 2.67 39.14
C ASP A 58 18.57 1.56 40.15
N GLY A 59 18.23 0.32 39.86
CA GLY A 59 18.53 -0.86 40.64
C GLY A 59 17.98 -0.87 42.07
N THR A 60 17.15 0.11 42.44
CA THR A 60 16.58 0.26 43.78
C THR A 60 15.37 -0.66 44.01
N HIS A 61 14.81 -1.20 42.94
CA HIS A 61 13.61 -2.02 43.00
C HIS A 61 13.87 -3.43 42.43
N SER A 62 13.26 -4.44 43.05
CA SER A 62 13.25 -5.82 42.51
C SER A 62 12.24 -5.87 41.37
N ILE A 63 12.73 -5.99 40.13
CA ILE A 63 11.90 -6.03 38.93
C ILE A 63 11.96 -7.43 38.33
N SER A 64 10.80 -8.09 38.17
CA SER A 64 10.68 -9.34 37.46
C SER A 64 10.12 -9.10 36.06
N HIS A 65 10.69 -9.77 35.07
CA HIS A 65 10.22 -9.75 33.70
C HIS A 65 9.45 -11.01 33.38
N CYS A 66 8.26 -10.84 32.79
CA CYS A 66 7.54 -11.96 32.17
C CYS A 66 7.06 -11.57 30.77
N ASN A 67 7.24 -12.48 29.83
CA ASN A 67 6.67 -12.35 28.51
C ASN A 67 5.25 -12.91 28.51
N LEU A 68 4.27 -12.03 28.36
CA LEU A 68 2.91 -12.44 28.10
C LEU A 68 2.80 -12.75 26.60
N LEU A 69 2.90 -14.02 26.27
CA LEU A 69 2.55 -14.46 24.93
C LEU A 69 1.03 -14.58 24.90
N ALA A 70 0.40 -13.97 23.90
CA ALA A 70 -0.97 -14.30 23.55
C ALA A 70 -0.96 -15.75 23.02
N GLN A 71 -0.77 -16.69 23.94
CA GLN A 71 -1.03 -18.10 23.63
C GLN A 71 -2.53 -18.22 23.46
N ASN A 72 -2.97 -18.10 22.21
CA ASN A 72 -4.15 -18.84 21.86
C ASN A 72 -3.80 -20.32 22.14
N LEU A 73 -4.34 -20.86 23.22
CA LEU A 73 -4.43 -22.31 23.44
C LEU A 73 -5.37 -22.94 22.39
N CYS A 74 -5.37 -22.41 21.18
CA CYS A 74 -5.90 -23.14 20.06
C CYS A 74 -4.99 -24.34 19.89
N ALA A 75 -5.52 -25.53 20.17
CA ALA A 75 -4.94 -26.75 19.67
C ALA A 75 -4.45 -26.47 18.23
N PRO A 76 -3.26 -26.94 17.85
CA PRO A 76 -2.74 -26.69 16.53
C PRO A 76 -3.88 -26.98 15.56
N LEU A 77 -4.32 -25.94 14.84
CA LEU A 77 -5.36 -26.10 13.83
C LEU A 77 -4.79 -27.15 12.87
N THR A 78 -5.19 -28.39 13.09
CA THR A 78 -4.91 -29.44 12.12
C THR A 78 -5.45 -28.89 10.81
N SER A 79 -4.56 -28.64 9.89
CA SER A 79 -4.92 -28.07 8.59
C SER A 79 -6.01 -28.98 8.03
N ARG A 80 -7.24 -28.50 8.07
CA ARG A 80 -8.39 -29.28 7.62
C ARG A 80 -8.29 -29.31 6.10
N ALA A 81 -7.89 -30.45 5.57
CA ALA A 81 -7.87 -30.64 4.12
C ALA A 81 -9.29 -30.41 3.58
N ILE A 82 -9.41 -29.51 2.63
CA ILE A 82 -10.66 -29.25 1.91
C ILE A 82 -10.62 -30.12 0.67
N ASN A 83 -11.51 -31.11 0.62
CA ASN A 83 -11.64 -31.96 -0.57
C ASN A 83 -12.24 -31.15 -1.71
N LYS A 84 -11.74 -31.36 -2.93
CA LYS A 84 -12.29 -30.79 -4.14
C LYS A 84 -13.53 -31.60 -4.54
N ASP A 85 -14.64 -31.30 -3.90
CA ASP A 85 -15.93 -31.88 -4.20
C ASP A 85 -16.55 -31.27 -5.49
N GLU A 86 -17.66 -31.82 -5.93
CA GLU A 86 -18.34 -31.39 -7.15
C GLU A 86 -18.77 -29.92 -7.11
N SER A 87 -19.12 -29.41 -5.91
CA SER A 87 -19.50 -28.01 -5.71
C SER A 87 -18.32 -27.07 -5.95
N ILE A 88 -17.16 -27.38 -5.40
CA ILE A 88 -15.93 -26.61 -5.58
C ILE A 88 -15.47 -26.67 -7.05
N MET A 89 -15.52 -27.87 -7.65
CA MET A 89 -15.16 -28.04 -9.06
C MET A 89 -16.08 -27.24 -9.98
N SER A 90 -17.38 -27.20 -9.71
CA SER A 90 -18.33 -26.38 -10.46
C SER A 90 -18.01 -24.89 -10.39
N VAL A 91 -17.61 -24.37 -9.22
CA VAL A 91 -17.17 -22.97 -9.08
C VAL A 91 -15.89 -22.73 -9.89
N LEU A 92 -14.91 -23.62 -9.79
CA LEU A 92 -13.66 -23.50 -10.55
C LEU A 92 -13.91 -23.55 -12.07
N ASP A 93 -14.83 -24.39 -12.53
CA ASP A 93 -15.19 -24.50 -13.94
C ASP A 93 -15.94 -23.26 -14.44
N SER A 94 -16.73 -22.63 -13.59
CA SER A 94 -17.44 -21.40 -13.91
C SER A 94 -16.53 -20.17 -14.00
N MET A 95 -15.30 -20.23 -13.44
CA MET A 95 -14.33 -19.15 -13.57
C MET A 95 -13.82 -19.05 -15.01
N ASN A 96 -14.27 -18.04 -15.74
CA ASN A 96 -13.86 -17.83 -17.13
C ASN A 96 -12.45 -17.25 -17.23
N SER A 97 -12.02 -16.47 -16.25
CA SER A 97 -10.70 -15.82 -16.21
C SER A 97 -10.00 -15.99 -14.89
N ILE A 98 -8.67 -16.12 -14.93
CA ILE A 98 -7.82 -16.25 -13.75
C ILE A 98 -6.74 -15.17 -13.82
N SER A 99 -6.62 -14.36 -12.75
CA SER A 99 -5.57 -13.34 -12.68
C SER A 99 -4.22 -13.94 -12.33
N PRO A 100 -3.09 -13.34 -12.76
CA PRO A 100 -1.74 -13.75 -12.33
C PRO A 100 -1.58 -13.75 -10.82
N SER A 101 -2.21 -12.80 -10.12
CA SER A 101 -2.21 -12.74 -8.66
C SER A 101 -2.94 -13.92 -8.02
N ALA A 102 -4.02 -14.40 -8.64
CA ALA A 102 -4.73 -15.61 -8.18
C ALA A 102 -3.88 -16.85 -8.37
N ILE A 103 -3.16 -16.98 -9.52
CA ILE A 103 -2.23 -18.07 -9.78
C ILE A 103 -1.10 -18.07 -8.74
N ASN A 104 -0.45 -16.92 -8.52
CA ASN A 104 0.61 -16.78 -7.54
C ASN A 104 0.14 -17.14 -6.13
N ARG A 105 -1.10 -16.78 -5.78
CA ARG A 105 -1.70 -17.15 -4.51
C ARG A 105 -1.89 -18.65 -4.38
N TYR A 106 -2.35 -19.31 -5.45
CA TYR A 106 -2.49 -20.77 -5.47
C TYR A 106 -1.14 -21.47 -5.26
N ILE A 107 -0.11 -21.04 -5.99
CA ILE A 107 1.26 -21.57 -5.86
C ILE A 107 1.79 -21.38 -4.44
N ARG A 108 1.53 -20.23 -3.84
CA ARG A 108 2.01 -19.89 -2.49
C ARG A 108 1.23 -20.65 -1.41
N CYS A 109 -0.09 -20.71 -1.51
CA CYS A 109 -0.97 -21.37 -0.55
C CYS A 109 -2.33 -21.72 -1.19
N PRO A 110 -2.57 -22.98 -1.56
CA PRO A 110 -3.84 -23.41 -2.14
C PRO A 110 -5.06 -23.09 -1.27
N LEU A 111 -4.92 -23.15 0.04
CA LEU A 111 -5.99 -22.82 0.99
C LEU A 111 -6.37 -21.33 0.95
N SER A 112 -5.38 -20.44 0.84
CA SER A 112 -5.63 -18.99 0.66
C SER A 112 -6.33 -18.71 -0.66
N PHE A 113 -5.96 -19.41 -1.72
CA PHE A 113 -6.67 -19.33 -3.00
C PHE A 113 -8.13 -19.78 -2.86
N PHE A 114 -8.37 -20.90 -2.20
CA PHE A 114 -9.73 -21.41 -1.97
C PHE A 114 -10.59 -20.36 -1.26
N TYR A 115 -10.13 -19.84 -0.12
CA TYR A 115 -10.92 -18.87 0.63
C TYR A 115 -11.24 -17.60 -0.16
N GLN A 116 -10.31 -17.08 -0.92
CA GLN A 116 -10.52 -15.81 -1.62
C GLN A 116 -11.21 -15.98 -2.99
N GLN A 117 -10.85 -17.01 -3.75
CA GLN A 117 -11.34 -17.17 -5.13
C GLN A 117 -12.58 -18.07 -5.23
N VAL A 118 -12.68 -19.08 -4.36
CA VAL A 118 -13.80 -20.03 -4.40
C VAL A 118 -14.87 -19.67 -3.38
N ALA A 119 -14.47 -19.43 -2.14
CA ALA A 119 -15.38 -19.08 -1.06
C ALA A 119 -15.70 -17.58 -0.98
N HIS A 120 -15.02 -16.73 -1.77
CA HIS A 120 -15.19 -15.27 -1.84
C HIS A 120 -15.08 -14.57 -0.48
N ILE A 121 -14.28 -15.13 0.45
CA ILE A 121 -14.01 -14.50 1.74
C ILE A 121 -12.99 -13.38 1.52
N LYS A 122 -13.39 -12.17 1.83
CA LYS A 122 -12.53 -10.98 1.75
C LYS A 122 -12.23 -10.49 3.17
N GLU A 123 -10.99 -10.03 3.37
CA GLU A 123 -10.70 -9.23 4.55
C GLU A 123 -11.50 -7.92 4.49
N PRO A 124 -12.10 -7.48 5.61
CA PRO A 124 -12.75 -6.18 5.62
C PRO A 124 -11.72 -5.09 5.30
N ASP A 125 -12.11 -4.14 4.45
CA ASP A 125 -11.28 -2.97 4.21
C ASP A 125 -11.17 -2.17 5.53
N SER A 126 -9.94 -1.81 5.91
CA SER A 126 -9.75 -0.89 7.04
C SER A 126 -10.32 0.48 6.65
N GLU A 127 -11.21 1.02 7.47
CA GLU A 127 -11.76 2.38 7.28
C GLU A 127 -10.77 3.48 7.69
N ASP A 128 -9.51 3.13 7.90
CA ASP A 128 -8.49 4.08 8.30
C ASP A 128 -8.09 5.00 7.14
N ASP A 129 -8.21 6.30 7.34
CA ASP A 129 -7.67 7.35 6.45
C ASP A 129 -6.11 7.34 6.43
N THR A 130 -5.49 6.16 6.65
CA THR A 130 -4.04 6.00 6.65
C THR A 130 -3.54 5.62 5.26
N VAL A 131 -2.47 6.27 4.84
CA VAL A 131 -1.79 5.92 3.58
C VAL A 131 -0.78 4.82 3.88
N ASP A 132 -1.22 3.57 3.77
CA ASP A 132 -0.34 2.41 3.79
C ASP A 132 0.39 2.24 2.44
N ASN A 133 1.25 1.22 2.33
CA ASN A 133 2.02 0.98 1.10
C ASN A 133 1.13 0.68 -0.12
N ARG A 134 -0.02 0.02 0.08
CA ARG A 134 -0.98 -0.29 -0.97
C ARG A 134 -1.68 0.99 -1.44
N MET A 135 -2.16 1.79 -0.49
CA MET A 135 -2.83 3.07 -0.79
C MET A 135 -1.88 4.06 -1.45
N PHE A 136 -0.61 4.10 -1.00
CA PHE A 136 0.44 4.88 -1.65
C PHE A 136 0.61 4.48 -3.13
N GLY A 137 0.67 3.19 -3.41
CA GLY A 137 0.73 2.65 -4.77
C GLY A 137 -0.47 3.07 -5.61
N ASN A 138 -1.69 2.88 -5.09
CA ASN A 138 -2.92 3.25 -5.79
C ASN A 138 -2.95 4.74 -6.16
N ILE A 139 -2.61 5.62 -5.21
CA ILE A 139 -2.57 7.07 -5.46
C ILE A 139 -1.51 7.41 -6.51
N PHE A 140 -0.33 6.78 -6.45
CA PHE A 140 0.72 7.00 -7.44
C PHE A 140 0.28 6.57 -8.85
N HIS A 141 -0.28 5.35 -9.01
CA HIS A 141 -0.78 4.84 -10.29
C HIS A 141 -1.89 5.71 -10.84
N LYS A 142 -2.85 6.09 -10.01
CA LYS A 142 -3.94 6.99 -10.40
C LYS A 142 -3.44 8.37 -10.84
N SER A 143 -2.46 8.93 -10.13
CA SER A 143 -1.84 10.20 -10.50
C SER A 143 -1.11 10.09 -11.84
N ALA A 144 -0.36 9.01 -12.06
CA ALA A 144 0.31 8.76 -13.33
C ALA A 144 -0.71 8.60 -14.48
N GLN A 145 -1.78 7.82 -14.27
CA GLN A 145 -2.86 7.68 -15.24
C GLN A 145 -3.43 9.04 -15.67
N ILE A 146 -3.81 9.90 -14.71
CA ILE A 146 -4.36 11.22 -14.98
C ILE A 146 -3.40 12.08 -15.83
N ILE A 147 -2.09 12.04 -15.51
CA ILE A 147 -1.09 12.80 -16.27
C ILE A 147 -1.00 12.28 -17.70
N TYR A 148 -0.86 10.97 -17.89
CA TYR A 148 -0.68 10.42 -19.25
C TYR A 148 -1.95 10.53 -20.10
N GLU A 149 -3.14 10.49 -19.52
CA GLU A 149 -4.39 10.77 -20.21
C GLU A 149 -4.48 12.23 -20.69
N ASP A 150 -3.91 13.19 -19.92
CA ASP A 150 -3.90 14.62 -20.32
C ASP A 150 -2.86 14.93 -21.40
N ILE A 151 -1.70 14.24 -21.39
CA ILE A 151 -0.58 14.60 -22.29
C ILE A 151 -0.52 13.75 -23.56
N ALA A 152 -1.17 12.60 -23.60
CA ALA A 152 -1.25 11.79 -24.81
C ALA A 152 -2.17 12.46 -25.85
N ASP A 153 -1.71 12.49 -27.09
CA ASP A 153 -2.54 12.94 -28.21
C ASP A 153 -3.62 11.89 -28.58
N ARG A 154 -4.41 12.18 -29.61
CA ARG A 154 -5.47 11.27 -30.10
C ARG A 154 -4.94 9.91 -30.57
N ASN A 155 -3.66 9.82 -30.90
CA ASN A 155 -2.98 8.60 -31.34
C ASN A 155 -2.21 7.92 -30.20
N GLY A 156 -2.33 8.44 -28.97
CA GLY A 156 -1.58 7.97 -27.82
C GLY A 156 -0.12 8.43 -27.77
N THR A 157 0.30 9.35 -28.64
CA THR A 157 1.70 9.80 -28.69
C THR A 157 1.97 10.82 -27.59
N VAL A 158 3.09 10.63 -26.90
CA VAL A 158 3.57 11.52 -25.84
C VAL A 158 4.87 12.19 -26.30
N GLU A 159 4.82 13.51 -26.36
CA GLU A 159 5.93 14.36 -26.77
C GLU A 159 6.75 14.87 -25.58
N LYS A 160 8.04 15.17 -25.82
CA LYS A 160 8.92 15.77 -24.79
C LYS A 160 8.38 17.06 -24.19
N THR A 161 7.76 17.88 -25.03
CA THR A 161 7.17 19.17 -24.62
C THR A 161 5.99 19.02 -23.68
N SER A 162 5.16 18.00 -23.90
CA SER A 162 4.00 17.69 -23.05
C SER A 162 4.44 17.24 -21.65
N LEU A 163 5.48 16.39 -21.57
CA LEU A 163 6.07 15.97 -20.30
C LEU A 163 6.71 17.14 -19.54
N GLN A 164 7.38 18.07 -20.28
CA GLN A 164 8.01 19.25 -19.67
C GLN A 164 7.00 20.17 -18.97
N LYS A 165 5.75 20.22 -19.45
CA LYS A 165 4.66 20.99 -18.83
C LYS A 165 4.46 20.60 -17.36
N TYR A 166 4.47 19.29 -17.07
CA TYR A 166 4.29 18.75 -15.69
C TYR A 166 5.56 18.80 -14.86
N ILE A 167 6.73 18.56 -15.48
CA ILE A 167 8.03 18.62 -14.78
C ILE A 167 8.30 20.03 -14.25
N GLY A 168 7.93 21.07 -15.04
CA GLY A 168 8.23 22.47 -14.75
C GLY A 168 7.21 23.20 -13.89
N LYS A 169 6.02 22.62 -13.67
CA LYS A 169 4.92 23.29 -12.95
C LYS A 169 4.48 22.45 -11.76
N GLU A 170 4.90 22.87 -10.57
CA GLU A 170 4.58 22.19 -9.32
C GLU A 170 3.07 22.16 -9.05
N ASP A 171 2.38 23.29 -9.30
CA ASP A 171 0.92 23.41 -9.09
C ASP A 171 0.12 22.38 -9.89
N LEU A 172 0.58 22.01 -11.09
CA LEU A 172 -0.09 20.99 -11.91
C LEU A 172 0.06 19.60 -11.29
N LEU A 173 1.27 19.25 -10.84
CA LEU A 173 1.49 17.99 -10.14
C LEU A 173 0.71 17.92 -8.82
N GLU A 174 0.67 19.04 -8.08
CA GLU A 174 -0.13 19.14 -6.87
C GLU A 174 -1.60 18.85 -7.14
N SER A 175 -2.19 19.51 -8.14
CA SER A 175 -3.61 19.33 -8.47
C SER A 175 -3.95 17.89 -8.88
N VAL A 176 -3.05 17.22 -9.62
CA VAL A 176 -3.23 15.83 -10.02
C VAL A 176 -3.16 14.89 -8.82
N VAL A 177 -2.17 15.07 -7.95
CA VAL A 177 -2.01 14.25 -6.76
C VAL A 177 -3.18 14.46 -5.80
N ASP A 178 -3.65 15.70 -5.63
CA ASP A 178 -4.83 16.01 -4.81
C ASP A 178 -6.10 15.34 -5.36
N ARG A 179 -6.25 15.31 -6.68
CA ARG A 179 -7.35 14.58 -7.33
C ARG A 179 -7.25 13.09 -7.04
N ALA A 180 -6.09 12.48 -7.19
CA ALA A 180 -5.87 11.06 -6.90
C ALA A 180 -6.10 10.72 -5.42
N PHE A 181 -5.68 11.58 -4.49
CA PHE A 181 -6.01 11.42 -3.06
C PHE A 181 -7.51 11.45 -2.80
N ASN A 182 -8.24 12.38 -3.45
CA ASN A 182 -9.68 12.48 -3.31
C ASN A 182 -10.40 11.22 -3.81
N GLU A 183 -9.98 10.68 -4.96
CA GLU A 183 -10.60 9.50 -5.56
C GLU A 183 -10.22 8.21 -4.79
N GLU A 184 -8.93 8.00 -4.49
CA GLU A 184 -8.44 6.74 -3.93
C GLU A 184 -8.58 6.64 -2.41
N LEU A 185 -8.16 7.67 -1.67
CA LEU A 185 -8.17 7.63 -0.20
C LEU A 185 -9.53 8.08 0.35
N PHE A 186 -10.03 9.20 -0.13
CA PHE A 186 -11.26 9.79 0.42
C PHE A 186 -12.53 9.30 -0.29
N LYS A 187 -12.40 8.41 -1.29
CA LYS A 187 -13.52 7.81 -2.04
C LYS A 187 -14.54 8.84 -2.55
N MET A 188 -14.03 10.00 -2.98
CA MET A 188 -14.86 11.05 -3.55
C MET A 188 -15.19 10.74 -5.01
N PRO A 189 -16.33 11.20 -5.53
CA PRO A 189 -16.67 11.08 -6.94
C PRO A 189 -15.60 11.73 -7.83
N GLU A 190 -15.39 11.16 -9.01
CA GLU A 190 -14.44 11.66 -9.98
C GLU A 190 -14.70 13.15 -10.30
N GLY A 191 -13.63 13.96 -10.29
CA GLY A 191 -13.72 15.40 -10.53
C GLY A 191 -14.19 16.25 -9.35
N ALA A 192 -14.42 15.68 -8.18
CA ALA A 192 -14.74 16.44 -6.98
C ALA A 192 -13.56 17.32 -6.54
N THR A 193 -13.80 18.62 -6.37
CA THR A 193 -12.78 19.62 -6.02
C THR A 193 -12.74 20.00 -4.55
N ARG A 194 -13.33 19.18 -3.68
CA ARG A 194 -13.38 19.50 -2.25
C ARG A 194 -12.02 19.30 -1.60
N THR A 195 -11.39 20.40 -1.20
CA THR A 195 -10.15 20.38 -0.44
C THR A 195 -10.41 19.81 0.95
N ARG A 196 -9.91 18.63 1.24
CA ARG A 196 -9.84 18.11 2.62
C ARG A 196 -8.53 18.55 3.25
N TYR A 197 -8.55 18.75 4.56
CA TYR A 197 -7.31 19.00 5.30
C TYR A 197 -6.54 17.69 5.43
N TYR A 198 -5.33 17.67 4.91
CA TYR A 198 -4.40 16.56 5.06
C TYR A 198 -3.83 16.50 6.47
N ASN A 199 -3.71 15.31 7.04
CA ASN A 199 -2.91 15.12 8.24
C ASN A 199 -1.40 15.16 7.91
N GLY A 200 -0.54 15.22 8.94
CA GLY A 200 0.90 15.38 8.74
C GLY A 200 1.54 14.27 7.89
N LEU A 201 1.10 13.02 8.04
CA LEU A 201 1.61 11.88 7.28
C LEU A 201 1.14 11.94 5.81
N GLN A 202 -0.11 12.31 5.57
CA GLN A 202 -0.65 12.49 4.23
C GLN A 202 0.08 13.60 3.46
N ILE A 203 0.46 14.70 4.13
CA ILE A 203 1.26 15.78 3.52
C ILE A 203 2.64 15.25 3.09
N ILE A 204 3.28 14.41 3.93
CA ILE A 204 4.57 13.79 3.58
C ILE A 204 4.40 12.87 2.38
N ASN A 205 3.44 11.95 2.42
CA ASN A 205 3.17 11.02 1.32
C ASN A 205 2.86 11.74 0.01
N ARG A 206 2.07 12.82 0.07
CA ARG A 206 1.78 13.69 -1.07
C ARG A 206 3.06 14.23 -1.72
N LYS A 207 3.98 14.78 -0.93
CA LYS A 207 5.26 15.30 -1.43
C LYS A 207 6.15 14.21 -2.02
N VAL A 208 6.18 13.04 -1.39
CA VAL A 208 6.96 11.89 -1.90
C VAL A 208 6.39 11.39 -3.23
N ILE A 209 5.06 11.28 -3.35
CA ILE A 209 4.39 10.89 -4.61
C ILE A 209 4.70 11.90 -5.71
N MET A 210 4.64 13.20 -5.43
CA MET A 210 4.98 14.24 -6.40
C MET A 210 6.42 14.11 -6.91
N GLU A 211 7.37 13.82 -6.01
CA GLU A 211 8.77 13.62 -6.41
C GLU A 211 8.96 12.36 -7.25
N TYR A 212 8.28 11.27 -6.91
CA TYR A 212 8.32 10.03 -7.70
C TYR A 212 7.71 10.25 -9.09
N LEU A 213 6.59 10.96 -9.19
CA LEU A 213 6.00 11.34 -10.48
C LEU A 213 6.96 12.20 -11.30
N ARG A 214 7.62 13.19 -10.68
CA ARG A 214 8.61 14.03 -11.35
C ARG A 214 9.79 13.21 -11.88
N GLN A 215 10.25 12.23 -11.12
CA GLN A 215 11.32 11.30 -11.57
C GLN A 215 10.84 10.42 -12.72
N LEU A 216 9.63 9.85 -12.64
CA LEU A 216 9.03 9.07 -13.72
C LEU A 216 8.95 9.89 -15.03
N LEU A 217 8.41 11.10 -14.94
CA LEU A 217 8.28 11.99 -16.10
C LEU A 217 9.64 12.37 -16.70
N ARG A 218 10.68 12.57 -15.88
CA ARG A 218 12.04 12.82 -16.36
C ARG A 218 12.65 11.60 -17.08
N ILE A 219 12.36 10.40 -16.61
CA ILE A 219 12.77 9.16 -17.28
C ILE A 219 12.08 9.07 -18.64
N ASP A 220 10.77 9.25 -18.67
CA ASP A 220 9.99 9.18 -19.90
C ASP A 220 10.32 10.30 -20.89
N GLN A 221 10.72 11.47 -20.41
CA GLN A 221 11.19 12.56 -21.27
C GLN A 221 12.44 12.17 -22.07
N ARG A 222 13.29 11.29 -21.55
CA ARG A 222 14.46 10.76 -22.26
C ARG A 222 14.08 9.75 -23.33
N LEU A 223 12.94 9.10 -23.15
CA LEU A 223 12.42 8.08 -24.06
C LEU A 223 11.43 8.61 -25.08
N ALA A 224 10.94 9.84 -24.87
CA ALA A 224 9.98 10.49 -25.76
C ALA A 224 10.66 10.91 -27.08
N PRO A 225 9.94 10.82 -28.25
CA PRO A 225 8.52 10.47 -28.32
C PRO A 225 8.25 8.98 -28.19
N PHE A 226 7.13 8.60 -27.55
CA PHE A 226 6.64 7.23 -27.47
C PHE A 226 5.12 7.19 -27.59
N SER A 227 4.56 6.02 -27.91
CA SER A 227 3.12 5.87 -28.07
C SER A 227 2.54 4.95 -27.00
N ILE A 228 1.56 5.45 -26.25
CA ILE A 228 0.81 4.68 -25.26
C ILE A 228 -0.25 3.84 -25.98
N LEU A 229 -0.20 2.53 -25.78
CA LEU A 229 -1.17 1.57 -26.29
C LEU A 229 -2.35 1.35 -25.35
N GLY A 230 -2.13 1.61 -24.07
CA GLY A 230 -3.15 1.49 -23.04
C GLY A 230 -2.65 1.90 -21.67
N LEU A 231 -3.55 2.48 -20.89
CA LEU A 231 -3.41 2.76 -19.46
C LEU A 231 -4.49 1.98 -18.74
N GLU A 232 -4.15 1.34 -17.63
CA GLU A 232 -5.06 0.49 -16.84
C GLU A 232 -5.86 -0.48 -17.73
N LYS A 233 -5.17 -1.05 -18.72
CA LYS A 233 -5.79 -1.87 -19.77
C LYS A 233 -5.86 -3.32 -19.37
N ALA A 234 -7.07 -3.90 -19.43
CA ALA A 234 -7.27 -5.32 -19.25
C ALA A 234 -6.73 -6.10 -20.46
N VAL A 235 -5.80 -7.03 -20.21
CA VAL A 235 -5.21 -7.90 -21.22
C VAL A 235 -5.38 -9.34 -20.80
N TYR A 236 -5.98 -10.14 -21.68
CA TYR A 236 -6.22 -11.56 -21.45
C TYR A 236 -5.74 -12.39 -22.62
N SER A 237 -5.24 -13.57 -22.30
CA SER A 237 -4.85 -14.60 -23.29
C SER A 237 -5.48 -15.93 -22.92
N ASP A 238 -5.99 -16.63 -23.90
CA ASP A 238 -6.61 -17.93 -23.68
C ASP A 238 -5.56 -19.03 -23.63
N ILE A 239 -5.70 -19.87 -22.62
CA ILE A 239 -4.90 -21.08 -22.44
C ILE A 239 -5.83 -22.28 -22.61
N VAL A 240 -5.42 -23.21 -23.44
CA VAL A 240 -6.10 -24.49 -23.61
C VAL A 240 -5.24 -25.58 -23.00
N PHE A 241 -5.81 -26.37 -22.11
CA PHE A 241 -5.13 -27.49 -21.47
C PHE A 241 -6.05 -28.70 -21.39
N ALA A 242 -5.48 -29.90 -21.38
CA ALA A 242 -6.22 -31.14 -21.19
C ALA A 242 -6.07 -31.59 -19.73
N THR A 243 -7.15 -32.05 -19.14
CA THR A 243 -7.14 -32.74 -17.83
C THR A 243 -6.78 -34.21 -18.03
N GLU A 244 -6.45 -34.91 -16.94
CA GLU A 244 -6.12 -36.35 -16.96
C GLU A 244 -7.22 -37.20 -17.58
N ASP A 245 -8.48 -36.78 -17.51
CA ASP A 245 -9.65 -37.41 -18.13
C ASP A 245 -9.72 -37.17 -19.67
N GLY A 246 -8.75 -36.48 -20.27
CA GLY A 246 -8.72 -36.14 -21.69
C GLY A 246 -9.66 -35.00 -22.10
N LYS A 247 -10.38 -34.37 -21.18
CA LYS A 247 -11.24 -33.22 -21.47
C LYS A 247 -10.39 -31.98 -21.71
N GLN A 248 -10.69 -31.24 -22.75
CA GLN A 248 -10.07 -29.95 -23.02
C GLN A 248 -10.82 -28.84 -22.28
N HIS A 249 -10.07 -28.05 -21.54
CA HIS A 249 -10.56 -26.86 -20.87
C HIS A 249 -9.90 -25.63 -21.48
N ARG A 250 -10.68 -24.55 -21.62
CA ARG A 250 -10.20 -23.25 -22.05
C ARG A 250 -10.42 -22.26 -20.93
N LYS A 251 -9.37 -21.56 -20.52
CA LYS A 251 -9.40 -20.51 -19.49
C LYS A 251 -8.65 -19.29 -19.99
N SER A 252 -9.17 -18.11 -19.73
CA SER A 252 -8.47 -16.86 -19.97
C SER A 252 -7.57 -16.52 -18.78
N VAL A 253 -6.31 -16.23 -19.05
CA VAL A 253 -5.37 -15.73 -18.05
C VAL A 253 -5.00 -14.30 -18.39
N GLY A 254 -5.11 -13.40 -17.43
CA GLY A 254 -4.80 -12.01 -17.66
C GLY A 254 -5.14 -11.13 -16.47
N GLY A 255 -4.97 -9.84 -16.67
CA GLY A 255 -5.20 -8.83 -15.65
C GLY A 255 -5.11 -7.44 -16.24
N ILE A 256 -5.04 -6.46 -15.35
CA ILE A 256 -4.88 -5.06 -15.72
C ILE A 256 -3.38 -4.76 -15.80
N ILE A 257 -2.96 -4.13 -16.89
CA ILE A 257 -1.61 -3.60 -17.07
C ILE A 257 -1.68 -2.10 -16.84
N ASP A 258 -0.89 -1.59 -15.89
CA ASP A 258 -0.89 -0.18 -15.49
C ASP A 258 -0.59 0.73 -16.69
N ARG A 259 0.42 0.35 -17.50
CA ARG A 259 0.77 1.08 -18.72
C ARG A 259 1.42 0.13 -19.74
N LEU A 260 1.00 0.27 -20.98
CA LEU A 260 1.58 -0.40 -22.14
C LEU A 260 1.95 0.66 -23.18
N ASP A 261 3.21 0.74 -23.57
CA ASP A 261 3.67 1.69 -24.57
C ASP A 261 4.67 1.09 -25.57
N ILE A 262 4.86 1.80 -26.69
CA ILE A 262 5.86 1.50 -27.70
C ILE A 262 6.86 2.64 -27.71
N VAL A 263 8.11 2.28 -27.48
CA VAL A 263 9.27 3.17 -27.62
C VAL A 263 10.02 2.79 -28.90
N THR A 264 10.32 3.77 -29.74
CA THR A 264 11.15 3.58 -30.92
C THR A 264 12.53 4.11 -30.66
N ASP A 265 13.54 3.26 -30.79
CA ASP A 265 14.94 3.69 -30.70
C ASP A 265 15.29 4.52 -31.95
N GLU A 266 15.64 5.78 -31.77
CA GLU A 266 15.99 6.70 -32.86
C GLU A 266 17.19 6.23 -33.69
N ALA A 267 18.14 5.50 -33.07
CA ALA A 267 19.36 5.08 -33.76
C ALA A 267 19.17 3.82 -34.63
N SER A 268 18.37 2.87 -34.17
CA SER A 268 18.17 1.57 -34.84
C SER A 268 16.82 1.45 -35.52
N GLY A 269 15.86 2.35 -35.29
CA GLY A 269 14.48 2.26 -35.74
C GLY A 269 13.70 1.10 -35.11
N ARG A 270 14.29 0.41 -34.12
CA ARG A 270 13.68 -0.75 -33.47
C ARG A 270 12.59 -0.31 -32.51
N GLN A 271 11.42 -0.91 -32.66
CA GLN A 271 10.33 -0.73 -31.71
C GLN A 271 10.42 -1.75 -30.58
N THR A 272 10.24 -1.26 -29.36
CA THR A 272 10.17 -2.09 -28.15
C THR A 272 8.87 -1.80 -27.43
N ILE A 273 8.12 -2.85 -27.14
CA ILE A 273 6.93 -2.77 -26.28
C ILE A 273 7.41 -2.80 -24.83
N ARG A 274 6.91 -1.88 -24.03
CA ARG A 274 7.28 -1.73 -22.63
C ARG A 274 6.03 -1.69 -21.76
#